data_00cbb3a9f582f92c5e81d1b13eb73133
#
_entry.id   00cbb3a9f582f92c5e81d1b13eb73133
#
_cell.length_a   1.000
_cell.length_b   1.000
_cell.length_c   1.000
_cell.angle_alpha   90.00
_cell.angle_beta   90.00
_cell.angle_gamma   90.00
#
_symmetry.space_group_name_H-M   'P 1'
#
loop_
_entity.id
_entity.type
_entity.pdbx_description
1 polymer ?
#
loop_
_entity_poly.entity_id
_entity_poly.type
_entity_poly.pdbx_seq_one_letter_code
_entity_poly.pdbx_strand_id
1 'polypeptide(L)'
;MNTSKTPSLPHDPNTLLITKHNGIMKTFRVIIAGSRYYCNYRKMVAKCDAILANKLSDPDCKVVIVSGCAQGADALGERYAWRHRLKVERYPADWEGLGKSAGPVRNEQMAQNADALIAFPLYGVANRGTLDMIRRAREHNLLVRVIH
;
A
#
# COMPACT_ATOMS: atom_id res chain seq x y z
N MET A 1 -17.06 -27.84 -16.59
CA MET A 1 -16.79 -27.69 -17.39
C MET A 1 -16.47 -27.58 -18.03
N ASN A 2 -16.38 -27.45 -17.60
CA ASN A 2 -15.99 -27.32 -18.53
C ASN A 2 -15.37 -27.09 -18.84
N THR A 3 -14.99 -26.95 -18.38
CA THR A 3 -14.35 -26.69 -19.08
C THR A 3 -13.92 -26.65 -19.55
N SER A 4 -13.87 -26.65 -19.17
CA SER A 4 -13.40 -26.61 -19.95
C SER A 4 -12.99 -26.61 -20.42
N LYS A 5 -12.89 -26.56 -20.51
CA LYS A 5 -12.36 -26.48 -21.36
C LYS A 5 -11.78 -26.09 -21.72
N THR A 6 -11.52 -25.99 -21.43
CA THR A 6 -10.80 -25.58 -22.04
C THR A 6 -10.47 -25.13 -22.62
N PRO A 7 -10.62 -25.01 -22.75
CA PRO A 7 -10.15 -24.52 -23.41
C PRO A 7 -9.27 -24.10 -24.01
N SER A 8 -9.24 -23.92 -24.54
CA SER A 8 -8.29 -23.62 -25.05
C SER A 8 -7.56 -22.84 -24.92
N LEU A 9 -7.07 -22.75 -24.94
CA LEU A 9 -6.36 -22.19 -24.81
C LEU A 9 -5.51 -21.81 -24.36
N PRO A 10 -5.72 -21.97 -24.30
CA PRO A 10 -4.99 -20.99 -23.61
C PRO A 10 -3.59 -21.26 -23.34
N HIS A 11 -2.92 -20.52 -24.01
CA HIS A 11 -1.49 -20.55 -23.93
C HIS A 11 -0.98 -19.38 -23.11
N ASP A 12 -1.93 -18.61 -22.54
CA ASP A 12 -1.61 -17.52 -21.65
C ASP A 12 -1.36 -18.08 -20.24
N PRO A 13 -0.11 -18.05 -19.74
CA PRO A 13 0.19 -18.56 -18.42
C PRO A 13 -0.64 -17.90 -17.30
N ASN A 14 -0.98 -16.63 -17.49
CA ASN A 14 -1.79 -15.93 -16.49
C ASN A 14 -3.20 -16.49 -16.41
N THR A 15 -3.78 -16.83 -17.56
CA THR A 15 -5.10 -17.44 -17.60
C THR A 15 -5.07 -18.81 -16.91
N LEU A 16 -4.05 -19.61 -17.17
CA LEU A 16 -3.89 -20.91 -16.52
C LEU A 16 -3.74 -20.76 -15.00
N LEU A 17 -2.95 -19.78 -14.54
CA LEU A 17 -2.76 -19.55 -13.13
C LEU A 17 -4.06 -19.14 -12.45
N ILE A 18 -4.83 -18.25 -13.06
CA ILE A 18 -6.13 -17.83 -12.54
C ILE A 18 -7.06 -19.03 -12.44
N THR A 19 -7.12 -19.85 -13.47
CA THR A 19 -7.95 -21.04 -13.48
C THR A 19 -7.51 -22.03 -12.40
N LYS A 20 -6.20 -22.25 -12.27
CA LYS A 20 -5.63 -23.17 -11.30
C LYS A 20 -5.98 -22.76 -9.86
N HIS A 21 -6.06 -21.46 -9.62
CA HIS A 21 -6.38 -20.92 -8.31
C HIS A 21 -7.85 -20.56 -8.18
N ASN A 22 -8.70 -21.09 -9.05
CA ASN A 22 -10.15 -20.86 -9.05
C ASN A 22 -10.55 -19.41 -9.30
N GLY A 23 -9.64 -18.62 -9.86
CA GLY A 23 -9.90 -17.22 -10.16
C GLY A 23 -10.12 -16.34 -8.95
N ILE A 24 -9.84 -16.84 -7.75
CA ILE A 24 -10.03 -16.05 -6.51
C ILE A 24 -8.80 -15.20 -6.29
N MET A 25 -9.03 -13.87 -6.31
CA MET A 25 -7.97 -12.90 -6.04
C MET A 25 -8.27 -12.21 -4.73
N LYS A 26 -7.27 -12.17 -3.87
CA LYS A 26 -7.33 -11.38 -2.62
C LYS A 26 -6.59 -10.07 -2.86
N THR A 27 -7.15 -9.00 -2.35
CA THR A 27 -6.49 -7.69 -2.41
C THR A 27 -5.85 -7.41 -1.07
N PHE A 28 -4.57 -7.04 -1.11
CA PHE A 28 -3.85 -6.62 0.08
C PHE A 28 -3.47 -5.17 -0.07
N ARG A 29 -4.12 -4.30 0.72
CA ARG A 29 -3.91 -2.85 0.67
C ARG A 29 -2.91 -2.45 1.74
N VAL A 30 -1.80 -1.86 1.31
CA VAL A 30 -0.77 -1.41 2.23
C VAL A 30 -0.54 0.09 2.08
N ILE A 31 -0.65 0.80 3.20
CA ILE A 31 -0.35 2.23 3.26
C ILE A 31 1.16 2.39 3.35
N ILE A 32 1.73 3.23 2.49
CA ILE A 32 3.12 3.68 2.66
C ILE A 32 3.05 5.14 3.03
N ALA A 33 3.48 5.47 4.24
CA ALA A 33 3.38 6.81 4.78
C ALA A 33 4.65 7.15 5.56
N GLY A 34 4.85 8.42 5.87
CA GLY A 34 6.00 8.82 6.67
C GLY A 34 6.24 10.31 6.56
N SER A 35 7.46 10.72 6.92
CA SER A 35 7.84 12.12 6.91
C SER A 35 7.76 12.71 5.51
N ARG A 36 7.27 13.95 5.43
CA ARG A 36 7.29 14.71 4.17
C ARG A 36 8.70 15.01 3.70
N TYR A 37 9.70 14.85 4.57
CA TYR A 37 11.12 15.07 4.26
C TYR A 37 11.86 13.77 3.98
N TYR A 38 11.18 12.64 4.01
CA TYR A 38 11.81 11.36 3.74
C TYR A 38 12.23 11.28 2.28
N CYS A 39 13.50 10.94 2.03
CA CYS A 39 14.02 10.89 0.66
C CYS A 39 14.88 9.66 0.35
N ASN A 40 14.97 8.71 1.28
CA ASN A 40 15.80 7.52 1.06
C ASN A 40 15.02 6.43 0.32
N TYR A 41 14.86 6.61 -0.98
CA TYR A 41 14.09 5.69 -1.81
C TYR A 41 14.70 4.30 -1.85
N ARG A 42 16.05 4.20 -1.92
CA ARG A 42 16.72 2.90 -1.93
C ARG A 42 16.37 2.08 -0.69
N LYS A 43 16.39 2.70 0.47
CA LYS A 43 16.01 2.03 1.73
C LYS A 43 14.55 1.63 1.71
N MET A 44 13.68 2.50 1.21
CA MET A 44 12.25 2.18 1.11
C MET A 44 12.03 0.95 0.23
N VAL A 45 12.66 0.90 -0.95
CA VAL A 45 12.52 -0.25 -1.85
C VAL A 45 12.97 -1.53 -1.14
N ALA A 46 14.14 -1.51 -0.50
CA ALA A 46 14.66 -2.69 0.16
C ALA A 46 13.73 -3.19 1.28
N LYS A 47 13.22 -2.25 2.10
CA LYS A 47 12.35 -2.61 3.21
C LYS A 47 10.98 -3.08 2.74
N CYS A 48 10.38 -2.40 1.78
CA CYS A 48 9.09 -2.79 1.24
C CYS A 48 9.18 -4.14 0.51
N ASP A 49 10.24 -4.37 -0.28
CA ASP A 49 10.44 -5.65 -0.95
C ASP A 49 10.51 -6.78 0.07
N ALA A 50 11.25 -6.59 1.16
CA ALA A 50 11.39 -7.63 2.19
C ALA A 50 10.06 -7.88 2.91
N ILE A 51 9.36 -6.81 3.29
CA ILE A 51 8.10 -6.93 4.04
C ILE A 51 7.00 -7.52 3.17
N LEU A 52 6.95 -7.15 1.88
CA LEU A 52 5.88 -7.54 0.98
C LEU A 52 6.20 -8.78 0.15
N ALA A 53 7.38 -9.40 0.35
CA ALA A 53 7.86 -10.49 -0.51
C ALA A 53 6.81 -11.59 -0.73
N ASN A 54 6.19 -12.07 0.34
CA ASN A 54 5.21 -13.15 0.23
C ASN A 54 3.95 -12.72 -0.53
N LYS A 55 3.53 -11.47 -0.33
CA LYS A 55 2.33 -10.95 -1.01
C LYS A 55 2.61 -10.70 -2.49
N LEU A 56 3.79 -10.15 -2.80
CA LEU A 56 4.16 -9.85 -4.18
C LEU A 56 4.37 -11.11 -5.03
N SER A 57 4.80 -12.20 -4.40
CA SER A 57 5.05 -13.46 -5.11
C SER A 57 3.82 -14.36 -5.17
N ASP A 58 2.75 -14.04 -4.46
CA ASP A 58 1.54 -14.83 -4.44
C ASP A 58 0.68 -14.52 -5.67
N PRO A 59 0.45 -15.49 -6.57
CA PRO A 59 -0.36 -15.23 -7.78
C PRO A 59 -1.83 -14.94 -7.46
N ASP A 60 -2.30 -15.28 -6.26
CA ASP A 60 -3.67 -15.01 -5.83
C ASP A 60 -3.81 -13.71 -5.06
N CYS A 61 -2.73 -12.96 -4.91
CA CYS A 61 -2.74 -11.72 -4.15
C CYS A 61 -2.45 -10.52 -5.04
N LYS A 62 -3.35 -9.54 -5.00
CA LYS A 62 -3.15 -8.26 -5.65
C LYS A 62 -2.75 -7.25 -4.59
N VAL A 63 -1.53 -6.76 -4.66
CA VAL A 63 -1.04 -5.72 -3.75
C VAL A 63 -1.43 -4.36 -4.29
N VAL A 64 -2.01 -3.53 -3.45
CA VAL A 64 -2.38 -2.15 -3.77
C VAL A 64 -1.69 -1.23 -2.78
N ILE A 65 -1.05 -0.19 -3.28
CA ILE A 65 -0.41 0.82 -2.45
C ILE A 65 -1.42 1.94 -2.18
N VAL A 66 -1.62 2.25 -0.90
CA VAL A 66 -2.52 3.31 -0.46
C VAL A 66 -1.68 4.52 -0.11
N SER A 67 -1.99 5.67 -0.71
CA SER A 67 -1.20 6.89 -0.59
C SER A 67 -2.02 8.05 -0.08
N GLY A 68 -1.45 8.79 0.86
CA GLY A 68 -2.04 10.04 1.35
C GLY A 68 -1.71 11.25 0.50
N CYS A 69 -0.96 11.08 -0.57
CA CYS A 69 -0.65 12.11 -1.56
C CYS A 69 0.22 13.28 -1.04
N ALA A 70 0.90 13.09 0.07
CA ALA A 70 1.82 14.09 0.60
C ALA A 70 3.18 13.98 -0.09
N GLN A 71 4.05 14.93 0.18
CA GLN A 71 5.45 14.88 -0.24
C GLN A 71 6.19 13.81 0.56
N GLY A 72 7.42 13.51 0.16
CA GLY A 72 8.29 12.62 0.90
C GLY A 72 7.88 11.16 0.79
N ALA A 73 7.67 10.51 1.93
CA ALA A 73 7.41 9.07 1.95
C ALA A 73 6.20 8.66 1.12
N ASP A 74 5.12 9.44 1.16
CA ASP A 74 3.93 9.14 0.36
C ASP A 74 4.26 9.12 -1.14
N ALA A 75 4.95 10.14 -1.61
CA ALA A 75 5.34 10.26 -3.02
C ALA A 75 6.27 9.11 -3.43
N LEU A 76 7.22 8.76 -2.57
CA LEU A 76 8.14 7.65 -2.84
C LEU A 76 7.41 6.30 -2.82
N GLY A 77 6.37 6.17 -1.99
CA GLY A 77 5.51 4.98 -2.00
C GLY A 77 4.77 4.83 -3.32
N GLU A 78 4.31 5.93 -3.91
CA GLU A 78 3.70 5.89 -5.24
C GLU A 78 4.71 5.51 -6.31
N ARG A 79 5.95 6.00 -6.18
CA ARG A 79 7.05 5.61 -7.07
C ARG A 79 7.37 4.13 -6.95
N TYR A 80 7.34 3.59 -5.74
CA TYR A 80 7.53 2.17 -5.49
C TYR A 80 6.44 1.36 -6.19
N ALA A 81 5.18 1.79 -6.08
CA ALA A 81 4.07 1.14 -6.76
C ALA A 81 4.27 1.12 -8.27
N TRP A 82 4.66 2.26 -8.84
CA TRP A 82 4.92 2.36 -10.28
C TRP A 82 6.02 1.39 -10.71
N ARG A 83 7.10 1.32 -9.93
CA ARG A 83 8.22 0.40 -10.22
C ARG A 83 7.77 -1.06 -10.25
N HIS A 84 6.86 -1.44 -9.36
CA HIS A 84 6.36 -2.81 -9.26
C HIS A 84 5.06 -3.02 -10.04
N ARG A 85 4.60 -2.03 -10.80
CA ARG A 85 3.36 -2.09 -11.57
C ARG A 85 2.17 -2.41 -10.71
N LEU A 86 2.13 -1.81 -9.52
CA LEU A 86 1.04 -1.95 -8.56
C LEU A 86 0.07 -0.80 -8.71
N LYS A 87 -1.20 -1.07 -8.42
CA LYS A 87 -2.22 -0.03 -8.37
C LYS A 87 -1.97 0.88 -7.16
N VAL A 88 -2.26 2.16 -7.32
CA VAL A 88 -2.26 3.14 -6.23
C VAL A 88 -3.67 3.61 -5.99
N GLU A 89 -4.09 3.60 -4.72
CA GLU A 89 -5.33 4.23 -4.27
C GLU A 89 -4.95 5.48 -3.48
N ARG A 90 -5.39 6.62 -3.96
CA ARG A 90 -5.02 7.92 -3.41
C ARG A 90 -6.11 8.50 -2.53
N TYR A 91 -5.69 9.06 -1.42
CA TYR A 91 -6.56 9.72 -0.45
C TYR A 91 -6.04 11.13 -0.19
N PRO A 92 -6.29 12.06 -1.13
CA PRO A 92 -5.83 13.45 -0.92
C PRO A 92 -6.58 14.08 0.25
N ALA A 93 -5.87 14.81 1.08
CA ALA A 93 -6.48 15.54 2.20
C ALA A 93 -7.18 16.79 1.68
N ASP A 94 -8.37 17.05 2.19
CA ASP A 94 -9.17 18.21 1.80
C ASP A 94 -8.83 19.41 2.68
N TRP A 95 -7.64 19.99 2.45
CA TRP A 95 -7.16 21.11 3.24
C TRP A 95 -8.05 22.35 3.12
N GLU A 96 -8.66 22.57 1.95
CA GLU A 96 -9.54 23.71 1.75
C GLU A 96 -10.83 23.58 2.53
N GLY A 97 -11.43 22.39 2.50
CA GLY A 97 -12.70 22.17 3.18
C GLY A 97 -12.58 21.91 4.67
N LEU A 98 -11.52 21.26 5.11
CA LEU A 98 -11.39 20.77 6.49
C LEU A 98 -10.27 21.44 7.28
N GLY A 99 -9.43 22.25 6.65
CA GLY A 99 -8.32 22.89 7.33
C GLY A 99 -7.40 21.89 8.01
N LYS A 100 -7.05 22.16 9.27
CA LYS A 100 -6.09 21.33 10.02
C LYS A 100 -6.58 19.90 10.26
N SER A 101 -7.87 19.66 10.22
CA SER A 101 -8.42 18.32 10.43
C SER A 101 -8.33 17.44 9.18
N ALA A 102 -7.95 18.02 8.04
CA ALA A 102 -7.90 17.28 6.77
C ALA A 102 -6.95 16.09 6.79
N GLY A 103 -5.75 16.25 7.36
CA GLY A 103 -4.79 15.17 7.50
C GLY A 103 -5.30 14.02 8.35
N PRO A 104 -5.73 14.27 9.59
CA PRO A 104 -6.32 13.24 10.44
C PRO A 104 -7.53 12.54 9.83
N VAL A 105 -8.43 13.27 9.18
CA VAL A 105 -9.59 12.68 8.52
C VAL A 105 -9.15 11.74 7.39
N ARG A 106 -8.21 12.17 6.55
CA ARG A 106 -7.66 11.36 5.48
C ARG A 106 -6.97 10.10 6.03
N ASN A 107 -6.19 10.26 7.12
CA ASN A 107 -5.53 9.13 7.76
C ASN A 107 -6.54 8.09 8.25
N GLU A 108 -7.64 8.56 8.83
CA GLU A 108 -8.69 7.65 9.30
C GLU A 108 -9.33 6.89 8.14
N GLN A 109 -9.58 7.58 7.03
CA GLN A 109 -10.11 6.94 5.83
C GLN A 109 -9.19 5.84 5.30
N MET A 110 -7.88 6.12 5.28
CA MET A 110 -6.91 5.12 4.84
C MET A 110 -6.89 3.92 5.79
N ALA A 111 -6.91 4.18 7.11
CA ALA A 111 -6.87 3.10 8.09
C ALA A 111 -8.10 2.19 8.01
N GLN A 112 -9.28 2.75 7.70
CA GLN A 112 -10.50 1.99 7.52
C GLN A 112 -10.48 1.10 6.27
N ASN A 113 -9.64 1.42 5.31
CA ASN A 113 -9.64 0.78 4.00
C ASN A 113 -8.35 0.05 3.64
N ALA A 114 -7.51 -0.26 4.63
CA ALA A 114 -6.24 -0.91 4.38
C ALA A 114 -6.02 -2.12 5.30
N ASP A 115 -5.04 -2.93 4.94
CA ASP A 115 -4.68 -4.14 5.70
C ASP A 115 -3.39 -3.93 6.47
N ALA A 116 -2.53 -3.02 6.02
CA ALA A 116 -1.20 -2.84 6.59
C ALA A 116 -0.72 -1.42 6.42
N LEU A 117 0.26 -1.06 7.22
CA LEU A 117 0.98 0.21 7.13
C LEU A 117 2.49 -0.05 7.23
N ILE A 118 3.24 0.53 6.32
CA ILE A 118 4.69 0.63 6.42
C ILE A 118 5.01 2.11 6.56
N ALA A 119 5.54 2.50 7.72
CA ALA A 119 5.76 3.90 8.05
C ALA A 119 7.24 4.24 8.10
N PHE A 120 7.59 5.40 7.57
CA PHE A 120 8.97 5.90 7.47
C PHE A 120 9.10 7.25 8.15
N PRO A 121 9.09 7.31 9.49
CA PRO A 121 9.33 8.55 10.20
C PRO A 121 10.81 8.95 10.11
N LEU A 122 11.11 10.22 10.34
CA LEU A 122 12.48 10.72 10.43
C LEU A 122 12.72 11.29 11.83
N TYR A 123 13.93 11.05 12.35
CA TYR A 123 14.34 11.67 13.60
C TYR A 123 14.71 13.13 13.37
N GLY A 124 14.51 13.96 14.37
CA GLY A 124 14.92 15.36 14.34
C GLY A 124 13.97 16.28 13.57
N VAL A 125 12.88 15.77 13.04
CA VAL A 125 11.85 16.57 12.38
C VAL A 125 10.49 16.20 12.94
N ALA A 126 9.51 17.08 12.74
CA ALA A 126 8.14 16.82 13.19
C ALA A 126 7.54 15.64 12.45
N ASN A 127 6.97 14.70 13.20
CA ASN A 127 6.35 13.48 12.65
C ASN A 127 4.88 13.39 13.04
N ARG A 128 4.21 14.52 13.31
CA ARG A 128 2.84 14.49 13.83
C ARG A 128 1.90 13.68 12.95
N GLY A 129 1.93 13.92 11.65
CA GLY A 129 1.05 13.22 10.72
C GLY A 129 1.36 11.74 10.65
N THR A 130 2.65 11.38 10.68
CA THR A 130 3.07 9.97 10.65
C THR A 130 2.67 9.26 11.94
N LEU A 131 2.85 9.89 13.08
CA LEU A 131 2.46 9.29 14.37
C LEU A 131 0.94 9.12 14.45
N ASP A 132 0.19 10.09 13.94
CA ASP A 132 -1.27 9.99 13.85
C ASP A 132 -1.67 8.78 12.97
N MET A 133 -1.01 8.62 11.84
CA MET A 133 -1.29 7.48 10.95
C MET A 133 -0.99 6.15 11.65
N ILE A 134 0.14 6.06 12.33
CA ILE A 134 0.52 4.84 13.06
C ILE A 134 -0.52 4.51 14.12
N ARG A 135 -0.95 5.51 14.89
CA ARG A 135 -1.95 5.32 15.94
C ARG A 135 -3.26 4.78 15.36
N ARG A 136 -3.74 5.41 14.29
CA ARG A 136 -5.00 5.00 13.66
C ARG A 136 -4.91 3.60 13.06
N ALA A 137 -3.79 3.28 12.42
CA ALA A 137 -3.57 1.95 11.87
C ALA A 137 -3.63 0.88 12.98
N ARG A 138 -3.02 1.16 14.12
CA ARG A 138 -3.06 0.24 15.26
C ARG A 138 -4.47 0.11 15.83
N GLU A 139 -5.21 1.21 15.92
CA GLU A 139 -6.60 1.19 16.40
C GLU A 139 -7.49 0.34 15.49
N HIS A 140 -7.21 0.30 14.20
CA HIS A 140 -7.94 -0.52 13.25
C HIS A 140 -7.34 -1.92 13.06
N ASN A 141 -6.37 -2.29 13.89
CA ASN A 141 -5.74 -3.62 13.88
C ASN A 141 -5.02 -3.95 12.57
N LEU A 142 -4.49 -2.94 11.88
CA LEU A 142 -3.66 -3.17 10.72
C LEU A 142 -2.32 -3.80 11.13
N LEU A 143 -1.70 -4.50 10.20
CA LEU A 143 -0.30 -4.90 10.35
C LEU A 143 0.56 -3.65 10.20
N VAL A 144 1.37 -3.34 11.21
CA VAL A 144 2.14 -2.09 11.23
C VAL A 144 3.63 -2.40 11.32
N ARG A 145 4.40 -1.83 10.40
CA ARG A 145 5.85 -1.84 10.44
C ARG A 145 6.36 -0.41 10.40
N VAL A 146 7.17 -0.06 11.39
CA VAL A 146 7.77 1.27 11.48
C VAL A 146 9.26 1.13 11.19
N ILE A 147 9.74 1.81 10.17
CA ILE A 147 11.12 1.71 9.69
C ILE A 147 11.90 2.95 10.16
N HIS A 148 12.85 2.72 11.03
CA HIS A 148 13.68 3.79 11.60
C HIS A 148 15.00 4.00 10.86
#